data_061139682b326c845eac6116ab863670
#
_entry.id   061139682b326c845eac6116ab863670
#
_cell.length_a   1.000
_cell.length_b   1.000
_cell.length_c   1.000
_cell.angle_alpha   90.00
_cell.angle_beta   90.00
_cell.angle_gamma   90.00
#
_symmetry.space_group_name_H-M   'P 1'
#
loop_
_entity.id
_entity.type
_entity.pdbx_description
1 polymer ?
#
loop_
_entity_poly.entity_id
_entity_poly.type
_entity_poly.pdbx_seq_one_letter_code
_entity_poly.pdbx_strand_id
1 'polypeptide(L)'
;MDKIVTEIILPTLPQIQKLFDDGKIGKSEQQLMTGIIANSILMITHHSSKSESGKNVIILSADSESLLISEAAASAFRSQNWNVFSIGDMSSAIDVLFDLELRKLLSKIWKSKEGIMIILIFSQSEEGLKFFSDSFYSVKENSENNMFIVLSGKTGKKVKIKADLSAPKLEDILQWSNTKYENI
;
A
#
# COMPACT_ATOMS: atom_id res chain seq x y z
N MET A 1 9.42 -1.26 16.47
CA MET A 1 9.61 -1.85 15.12
C MET A 1 9.26 -0.87 14.03
N ASP A 2 8.17 -0.14 14.14
CA ASP A 2 7.71 0.88 13.18
C ASP A 2 8.76 1.95 12.85
N LYS A 3 9.47 2.42 13.88
CA LYS A 3 10.51 3.44 13.73
C LYS A 3 11.65 3.02 12.80
N ILE A 4 12.00 1.73 12.76
CA ILE A 4 13.04 1.25 11.83
C ILE A 4 12.55 1.36 10.39
N VAL A 5 11.31 0.99 10.14
CA VAL A 5 10.73 1.08 8.78
C VAL A 5 10.52 2.53 8.39
N THR A 6 9.90 3.34 9.24
CA THR A 6 9.51 4.73 8.90
C THR A 6 10.67 5.72 9.00
N GLU A 7 11.55 5.60 10.00
CA GLU A 7 12.62 6.57 10.23
C GLU A 7 13.96 6.20 9.56
N ILE A 8 14.16 4.92 9.22
CA ILE A 8 15.42 4.45 8.62
C ILE A 8 15.20 3.94 7.20
N ILE A 9 14.34 2.92 7.03
CA ILE A 9 14.21 2.21 5.74
C ILE A 9 13.57 3.11 4.68
N LEU A 10 12.39 3.67 4.96
CA LEU A 10 11.67 4.49 3.98
C LEU A 10 12.45 5.73 3.51
N PRO A 11 13.13 6.49 4.39
CA PRO A 11 13.93 7.63 3.96
C PRO A 11 15.16 7.26 3.11
N THR A 12 15.65 6.01 3.15
CA THR A 12 16.80 5.59 2.31
C THR A 12 16.42 5.34 0.86
N LEU A 13 15.17 4.96 0.56
CA LEU A 13 14.72 4.67 -0.81
C LEU A 13 14.88 5.88 -1.76
N PRO A 14 14.35 7.07 -1.46
CA PRO A 14 14.55 8.24 -2.32
C PRO A 14 16.01 8.67 -2.40
N GLN A 15 16.83 8.37 -1.38
CA GLN A 15 18.26 8.67 -1.43
C GLN A 15 19.00 7.78 -2.43
N ILE A 16 18.68 6.48 -2.48
CA ILE A 16 19.24 5.54 -3.46
C ILE A 16 18.85 5.98 -4.88
N GLN A 17 17.58 6.33 -5.09
CA GLN A 17 17.12 6.83 -6.38
C GLN A 17 17.86 8.10 -6.79
N LYS A 18 18.03 9.05 -5.88
CA LYS A 18 18.79 10.28 -6.13
C LYS A 18 20.25 10.01 -6.48
N LEU A 19 20.91 9.07 -5.79
CA LEU A 19 22.29 8.70 -6.10
C LEU A 19 22.41 8.12 -7.51
N PHE A 20 21.43 7.33 -7.95
CA PHE A 20 21.36 6.80 -9.29
C PHE A 20 21.10 7.91 -10.33
N ASP A 21 20.14 8.79 -10.10
CA ASP A 21 19.81 9.91 -10.99
C ASP A 21 20.99 10.90 -11.14
N ASP A 22 21.74 11.11 -10.05
CA ASP A 22 22.97 11.92 -10.03
C ASP A 22 24.17 11.21 -10.70
N GLY A 23 24.02 9.97 -11.17
CA GLY A 23 25.09 9.16 -11.77
C GLY A 23 26.21 8.74 -10.80
N LYS A 24 25.95 8.79 -9.48
CA LYS A 24 26.91 8.42 -8.43
C LYS A 24 27.00 6.93 -8.21
N ILE A 25 25.95 6.19 -8.55
CA ILE A 25 25.89 4.74 -8.52
C ILE A 25 25.35 4.20 -9.84
N GLY A 26 25.79 3.00 -10.23
CA GLY A 26 25.32 2.32 -11.41
C GLY A 26 24.03 1.52 -11.14
N LYS A 27 23.40 1.02 -12.22
CA LYS A 27 22.15 0.24 -12.14
C LYS A 27 22.28 -1.00 -11.24
N SER A 28 23.41 -1.70 -11.32
CA SER A 28 23.66 -2.91 -10.51
C SER A 28 23.77 -2.58 -9.02
N GLU A 29 24.43 -1.46 -8.68
CA GLU A 29 24.54 -0.99 -7.29
C GLU A 29 23.18 -0.55 -6.73
N GLN A 30 22.39 0.18 -7.53
CA GLN A 30 21.01 0.53 -7.17
C GLN A 30 20.18 -0.73 -6.88
N GLN A 31 20.25 -1.74 -7.75
CA GLN A 31 19.52 -2.99 -7.55
C GLN A 31 19.98 -3.76 -6.31
N LEU A 32 21.29 -3.81 -6.04
CA LEU A 32 21.83 -4.45 -4.84
C LEU A 32 21.33 -3.74 -3.57
N MET A 33 21.41 -2.41 -3.51
CA MET A 33 20.93 -1.63 -2.36
C MET A 33 19.43 -1.83 -2.13
N THR A 34 18.64 -1.81 -3.20
CA THR A 34 17.20 -2.06 -3.16
C THR A 34 16.89 -3.46 -2.65
N GLY A 35 17.64 -4.47 -3.09
CA GLY A 35 17.53 -5.86 -2.63
C GLY A 35 17.87 -6.02 -1.14
N ILE A 36 18.88 -5.33 -0.63
CA ILE A 36 19.23 -5.33 0.80
C ILE A 36 18.05 -4.76 1.61
N ILE A 37 17.48 -3.64 1.16
CA ILE A 37 16.31 -3.02 1.83
C ILE A 37 15.12 -3.98 1.82
N ALA A 38 14.79 -4.60 0.68
CA ALA A 38 13.69 -5.55 0.57
C ALA A 38 13.85 -6.72 1.55
N ASN A 39 15.05 -7.31 1.63
CA ASN A 39 15.35 -8.38 2.57
C ASN A 39 15.25 -7.91 4.04
N SER A 40 15.67 -6.69 4.34
CA SER A 40 15.55 -6.11 5.69
C SER A 40 14.08 -5.96 6.10
N ILE A 41 13.22 -5.50 5.19
CA ILE A 41 11.77 -5.40 5.42
C ILE A 41 11.18 -6.78 5.71
N LEU A 42 11.53 -7.79 4.91
CA LEU A 42 11.05 -9.17 5.12
C LEU A 42 11.48 -9.73 6.48
N MET A 43 12.72 -9.50 6.90
CA MET A 43 13.22 -9.94 8.21
C MET A 43 12.44 -9.29 9.36
N ILE A 44 12.11 -8.01 9.25
CA ILE A 44 11.32 -7.28 10.26
C ILE A 44 9.89 -7.85 10.33
N THR A 45 9.32 -8.20 9.18
CA THR A 45 7.93 -8.68 9.08
C THR A 45 7.72 -10.03 9.79
N HIS A 46 8.72 -10.91 9.81
CA HIS A 46 8.60 -12.23 10.45
C HIS A 46 8.43 -12.21 11.97
N HIS A 47 8.65 -11.07 12.62
CA HIS A 47 8.54 -10.92 14.08
C HIS A 47 7.26 -10.22 14.53
N SER A 48 6.24 -10.12 13.64
CA SER A 48 5.02 -9.36 13.92
C SER A 48 4.06 -10.11 14.87
N SER A 49 3.47 -9.35 15.79
CA SER A 49 2.45 -9.79 16.76
C SER A 49 1.16 -10.28 16.10
N LYS A 50 0.26 -10.90 16.88
CA LYS A 50 -1.06 -11.33 16.42
C LYS A 50 -1.85 -10.12 15.92
N SER A 51 -2.49 -10.27 14.75
CA SER A 51 -3.40 -9.25 14.21
C SER A 51 -4.60 -9.04 15.12
N GLU A 52 -5.04 -7.80 15.23
CA GLU A 52 -6.25 -7.41 15.97
C GLU A 52 -7.48 -7.62 15.08
N SER A 53 -8.53 -8.24 15.65
CA SER A 53 -9.77 -8.45 14.91
C SER A 53 -10.38 -7.11 14.47
N GLY A 54 -10.82 -7.04 13.22
CA GLY A 54 -11.47 -5.85 12.67
C GLY A 54 -10.54 -4.81 12.06
N LYS A 55 -9.21 -4.90 12.23
CA LYS A 55 -8.21 -4.07 11.54
C LYS A 55 -7.74 -4.77 10.27
N ASN A 56 -8.32 -4.45 9.12
CA ASN A 56 -7.95 -5.10 7.86
C ASN A 56 -7.44 -4.10 6.85
N VAL A 57 -6.35 -4.45 6.16
CA VAL A 57 -5.80 -3.66 5.06
C VAL A 57 -5.37 -4.55 3.90
N ILE A 58 -5.78 -4.18 2.70
CA ILE A 58 -5.24 -4.69 1.44
C ILE A 58 -4.23 -3.66 0.94
N ILE A 59 -3.03 -4.12 0.57
CA ILE A 59 -1.98 -3.27 0.04
C ILE A 59 -1.58 -3.80 -1.33
N LEU A 60 -1.54 -2.90 -2.30
CA LEU A 60 -1.09 -3.22 -3.66
C LEU A 60 -0.25 -2.08 -4.25
N SER A 61 0.60 -2.43 -5.20
CA SER A 61 1.25 -1.47 -6.08
C SER A 61 0.67 -1.56 -7.49
N ALA A 62 0.40 -0.41 -8.10
CA ALA A 62 -0.10 -0.32 -9.48
C ALA A 62 1.05 -0.31 -10.51
N ASP A 63 2.28 -0.28 -10.06
CA ASP A 63 3.51 -0.34 -10.86
C ASP A 63 4.65 -0.99 -10.08
N SER A 64 5.63 -1.52 -10.81
CA SER A 64 6.79 -2.19 -10.21
C SER A 64 7.69 -1.26 -9.39
N GLU A 65 7.70 0.03 -9.68
CA GLU A 65 8.50 1.03 -8.96
C GLU A 65 7.98 1.25 -7.54
N SER A 66 6.67 1.07 -7.34
CA SER A 66 6.00 1.23 -6.05
C SER A 66 5.98 -0.04 -5.20
N LEU A 67 6.45 -1.19 -5.73
CA LEU A 67 6.38 -2.47 -5.02
C LEU A 67 7.12 -2.42 -3.67
N LEU A 68 8.33 -1.87 -3.64
CA LEU A 68 9.12 -1.85 -2.42
C LEU A 68 8.50 -0.98 -1.32
N ILE A 69 7.92 0.17 -1.68
CA ILE A 69 7.23 1.02 -0.69
C ILE A 69 5.93 0.35 -0.21
N SER A 70 5.24 -0.40 -1.06
CA SER A 70 4.04 -1.15 -0.65
C SER A 70 4.39 -2.26 0.34
N GLU A 71 5.50 -2.98 0.17
CA GLU A 71 5.98 -3.98 1.12
C GLU A 71 6.45 -3.35 2.45
N ALA A 72 7.10 -2.19 2.40
CA ALA A 72 7.43 -1.43 3.61
C ALA A 72 6.18 -1.00 4.38
N ALA A 73 5.15 -0.55 3.67
CA ALA A 73 3.85 -0.22 4.26
C ALA A 73 3.20 -1.48 4.88
N ALA A 74 3.24 -2.62 4.20
CA ALA A 74 2.72 -3.88 4.73
C ALA A 74 3.40 -4.26 6.05
N SER A 75 4.72 -4.11 6.13
CA SER A 75 5.48 -4.33 7.36
C SER A 75 5.05 -3.37 8.47
N ALA A 76 4.89 -2.07 8.18
CA ALA A 76 4.48 -1.06 9.14
C ALA A 76 3.05 -1.31 9.68
N PHE A 77 2.11 -1.67 8.82
CA PHE A 77 0.75 -2.02 9.24
C PHE A 77 0.73 -3.29 10.11
N ARG A 78 1.49 -4.34 9.75
CA ARG A 78 1.61 -5.56 10.58
C ARG A 78 2.14 -5.26 11.97
N SER A 79 3.12 -4.35 12.10
CA SER A 79 3.69 -3.98 13.39
C SER A 79 2.71 -3.23 14.30
N GLN A 80 1.64 -2.67 13.74
CA GLN A 80 0.52 -2.05 14.46
C GLN A 80 -0.70 -2.98 14.59
N ASN A 81 -0.47 -4.29 14.49
CA ASN A 81 -1.46 -5.35 14.65
C ASN A 81 -2.59 -5.38 13.60
N TRP A 82 -2.37 -4.78 12.42
CA TRP A 82 -3.28 -4.88 11.30
C TRP A 82 -3.19 -6.27 10.64
N ASN A 83 -4.32 -6.79 10.22
CA ASN A 83 -4.42 -7.95 9.33
C ASN A 83 -4.13 -7.49 7.90
N VAL A 84 -2.96 -7.81 7.38
CA VAL A 84 -2.43 -7.26 6.12
C VAL A 84 -2.46 -8.30 5.02
N PHE A 85 -3.12 -7.95 3.92
CA PHE A 85 -3.15 -8.69 2.67
C PHE A 85 -2.33 -7.94 1.62
N SER A 86 -1.05 -8.27 1.46
CA SER A 86 -0.22 -7.73 0.38
C SER A 86 -0.47 -8.51 -0.90
N ILE A 87 -0.93 -7.81 -1.95
CA ILE A 87 -1.22 -8.41 -3.27
C ILE A 87 0.03 -8.30 -4.17
N GLY A 88 0.93 -7.34 -3.88
CA GLY A 88 2.13 -7.10 -4.68
C GLY A 88 1.89 -6.21 -5.89
N ASP A 89 2.66 -6.45 -6.96
CA ASP A 89 2.60 -5.67 -8.20
C ASP A 89 1.41 -6.12 -9.07
N MET A 90 0.51 -5.20 -9.32
CA MET A 90 -0.71 -5.39 -10.10
C MET A 90 -0.65 -4.69 -11.47
N SER A 91 0.53 -4.24 -11.92
CA SER A 91 0.69 -3.52 -13.20
C SER A 91 0.22 -4.32 -14.42
N SER A 92 0.28 -5.65 -14.36
CA SER A 92 -0.19 -6.56 -15.43
C SER A 92 -1.65 -6.98 -15.29
N ALA A 93 -2.32 -6.64 -14.18
CA ALA A 93 -3.69 -7.08 -13.88
C ALA A 93 -4.76 -6.13 -14.40
N ILE A 94 -4.38 -5.19 -15.27
CA ILE A 94 -5.32 -4.27 -15.94
C ILE A 94 -6.08 -5.07 -17.00
N ASP A 95 -7.12 -5.80 -16.56
CA ASP A 95 -7.98 -6.61 -17.44
C ASP A 95 -9.44 -6.32 -17.16
N VAL A 96 -10.28 -6.58 -18.15
CA VAL A 96 -11.74 -6.38 -18.12
C VAL A 96 -12.43 -7.18 -17.01
N LEU A 97 -11.83 -8.26 -16.53
CA LEU A 97 -12.36 -9.11 -15.46
C LEU A 97 -11.92 -8.71 -14.05
N PHE A 98 -11.09 -7.67 -13.92
CA PHE A 98 -10.51 -7.27 -12.63
C PHE A 98 -11.56 -7.02 -11.55
N ASP A 99 -12.65 -6.32 -11.87
CA ASP A 99 -13.71 -6.01 -10.91
C ASP A 99 -14.39 -7.29 -10.34
N LEU A 100 -14.55 -8.32 -11.18
CA LEU A 100 -15.15 -9.59 -10.75
C LEU A 100 -14.21 -10.38 -9.83
N GLU A 101 -12.93 -10.43 -10.17
CA GLU A 101 -11.90 -11.09 -9.36
C GLU A 101 -11.69 -10.37 -8.04
N LEU A 102 -11.71 -9.04 -8.05
CA LEU A 102 -11.62 -8.21 -6.85
C LEU A 102 -12.78 -8.48 -5.89
N ARG A 103 -14.02 -8.57 -6.37
CA ARG A 103 -15.19 -8.92 -5.53
C ARG A 103 -15.04 -10.32 -4.91
N LYS A 104 -14.54 -11.29 -5.67
CA LYS A 104 -14.27 -12.64 -5.16
C LYS A 104 -13.17 -12.63 -4.08
N LEU A 105 -12.12 -11.85 -4.30
CA LEU A 105 -11.03 -11.70 -3.33
C LEU A 105 -11.56 -11.09 -2.02
N LEU A 106 -12.25 -9.94 -2.09
CA LEU A 106 -12.83 -9.28 -0.93
C LEU A 106 -13.77 -10.19 -0.14
N SER A 107 -14.62 -10.95 -0.85
CA SER A 107 -15.52 -11.91 -0.19
C SER A 107 -14.81 -13.06 0.52
N LYS A 108 -13.58 -13.39 0.12
CA LYS A 108 -12.77 -14.42 0.77
C LYS A 108 -12.03 -13.89 2.00
N ILE A 109 -11.43 -12.70 1.90
CA ILE A 109 -10.56 -12.16 2.94
C ILE A 109 -11.33 -11.36 4.00
N TRP A 110 -12.48 -10.82 3.67
CA TRP A 110 -13.33 -10.04 4.58
C TRP A 110 -14.75 -10.61 4.67
N LYS A 111 -14.83 -11.90 5.02
CA LYS A 111 -16.09 -12.65 5.05
C LYS A 111 -17.09 -12.12 6.07
N SER A 112 -16.62 -11.80 7.27
CA SER A 112 -17.45 -11.31 8.37
C SER A 112 -17.85 -9.85 8.20
N LYS A 113 -17.12 -9.09 7.37
CA LYS A 113 -17.20 -7.63 7.24
C LYS A 113 -17.12 -6.90 8.59
N GLU A 114 -16.47 -7.53 9.58
CA GLU A 114 -16.21 -6.94 10.88
C GLU A 114 -15.10 -5.89 10.81
N GLY A 115 -15.29 -4.82 11.58
CA GLY A 115 -14.35 -3.71 11.64
C GLY A 115 -14.26 -2.92 10.33
N ILE A 116 -13.04 -2.51 9.96
CA ILE A 116 -12.79 -1.76 8.73
C ILE A 116 -11.93 -2.54 7.74
N MET A 117 -12.07 -2.17 6.47
CA MET A 117 -11.21 -2.59 5.39
C MET A 117 -10.59 -1.36 4.72
N ILE A 118 -9.28 -1.23 4.77
CA ILE A 118 -8.55 -0.20 4.03
C ILE A 118 -7.97 -0.83 2.77
N ILE A 119 -8.15 -0.15 1.64
CA ILE A 119 -7.51 -0.49 0.37
C ILE A 119 -6.45 0.56 0.12
N LEU A 120 -5.19 0.19 0.26
CA LEU A 120 -4.06 1.09 0.09
C LEU A 120 -3.35 0.81 -1.24
N ILE A 121 -3.35 1.80 -2.11
CA ILE A 121 -2.81 1.72 -3.47
C ILE A 121 -1.61 2.64 -3.59
N PHE A 122 -0.46 2.05 -3.98
CA PHE A 122 0.76 2.77 -4.29
C PHE A 122 0.97 2.85 -5.80
N SER A 123 1.33 4.03 -6.32
CA SER A 123 1.75 4.18 -7.72
C SER A 123 2.56 5.45 -7.94
N GLN A 124 3.54 5.38 -8.85
CA GLN A 124 4.20 6.55 -9.44
C GLN A 124 3.44 7.05 -10.67
N SER A 125 2.45 6.29 -11.18
CA SER A 125 1.61 6.61 -12.32
C SER A 125 0.23 7.11 -11.86
N GLU A 126 -0.18 8.27 -12.33
CA GLU A 126 -1.52 8.81 -12.10
C GLU A 126 -2.61 7.93 -12.73
N GLU A 127 -2.31 7.31 -13.89
CA GLU A 127 -3.22 6.39 -14.58
C GLU A 127 -3.43 5.12 -13.77
N GLY A 128 -2.37 4.56 -13.19
CA GLY A 128 -2.44 3.40 -12.30
C GLY A 128 -3.28 3.69 -11.05
N LEU A 129 -3.03 4.83 -10.38
CA LEU A 129 -3.83 5.25 -9.23
C LEU A 129 -5.30 5.40 -9.59
N LYS A 130 -5.60 6.03 -10.74
CA LYS A 130 -6.97 6.23 -11.20
C LYS A 130 -7.67 4.91 -11.49
N PHE A 131 -7.03 4.02 -12.28
CA PHE A 131 -7.62 2.73 -12.65
C PHE A 131 -8.04 1.92 -11.41
N PHE A 132 -7.11 1.70 -10.50
CA PHE A 132 -7.38 0.90 -9.31
C PHE A 132 -8.36 1.60 -8.36
N SER A 133 -8.26 2.93 -8.21
CA SER A 133 -9.22 3.69 -7.43
C SER A 133 -10.65 3.56 -7.97
N ASP A 134 -10.86 3.73 -9.28
CA ASP A 134 -12.19 3.62 -9.89
C ASP A 134 -12.75 2.20 -9.73
N SER A 135 -11.92 1.16 -9.93
CA SER A 135 -12.31 -0.24 -9.74
C SER A 135 -12.73 -0.55 -8.31
N PHE A 136 -11.94 -0.13 -7.33
CA PHE A 136 -12.29 -0.33 -5.91
C PHE A 136 -13.51 0.50 -5.47
N TYR A 137 -13.68 1.70 -6.04
CA TYR A 137 -14.89 2.50 -5.78
C TYR A 137 -16.16 1.84 -6.33
N SER A 138 -16.11 1.22 -7.50
CA SER A 138 -17.21 0.43 -8.05
C SER A 138 -17.65 -0.70 -7.11
N VAL A 139 -16.69 -1.30 -6.42
CA VAL A 139 -16.98 -2.34 -5.41
C VAL A 139 -17.51 -1.73 -4.12
N LYS A 140 -16.93 -0.61 -3.67
CA LYS A 140 -17.33 0.12 -2.45
C LYS A 140 -18.78 0.59 -2.51
N GLU A 141 -19.24 1.15 -3.64
CA GLU A 141 -20.63 1.62 -3.83
C GLU A 141 -21.67 0.50 -3.61
N ASN A 142 -21.27 -0.76 -3.79
CA ASN A 142 -22.10 -1.95 -3.56
C ASN A 142 -21.80 -2.64 -2.23
N SER A 143 -20.96 -2.06 -1.37
CA SER A 143 -20.51 -2.62 -0.10
C SER A 143 -20.92 -1.73 1.07
N GLU A 144 -20.76 -2.25 2.28
CA GLU A 144 -21.06 -1.51 3.50
C GLU A 144 -20.08 -0.34 3.73
N ASN A 145 -20.47 0.62 4.57
CA ASN A 145 -19.77 1.91 4.78
C ASN A 145 -18.36 1.83 5.39
N ASN A 146 -17.86 0.64 5.74
CA ASN A 146 -16.61 0.44 6.47
C ASN A 146 -15.40 0.13 5.56
N MET A 147 -15.52 0.35 4.24
CA MET A 147 -14.41 0.23 3.29
C MET A 147 -13.88 1.61 2.94
N PHE A 148 -12.55 1.77 2.99
CA PHE A 148 -11.87 3.03 2.69
C PHE A 148 -10.79 2.83 1.65
N ILE A 149 -10.69 3.76 0.70
CA ILE A 149 -9.69 3.76 -0.37
C ILE A 149 -8.68 4.86 -0.08
N VAL A 150 -7.42 4.45 0.02
CA VAL A 150 -6.28 5.31 0.32
C VAL A 150 -5.27 5.24 -0.81
N LEU A 151 -4.80 6.38 -1.26
CA LEU A 151 -3.84 6.49 -2.35
C LEU A 151 -2.54 7.09 -1.85
N SER A 152 -1.42 6.52 -2.30
CA SER A 152 -0.08 7.06 -2.07
C SER A 152 0.73 7.05 -3.37
N GLY A 153 1.21 8.22 -3.76
CA GLY A 153 2.01 8.37 -4.97
C GLY A 153 1.90 9.75 -5.59
N LYS A 154 2.32 9.86 -6.84
CA LYS A 154 2.28 11.13 -7.57
C LYS A 154 0.87 11.39 -8.11
N THR A 155 0.12 12.22 -7.40
CA THR A 155 -1.17 12.73 -7.91
C THR A 155 -0.94 14.08 -8.58
N GLY A 156 -1.19 14.17 -9.87
CA GLY A 156 -1.18 15.44 -10.60
C GLY A 156 -2.36 16.33 -10.18
N LYS A 157 -2.18 17.66 -10.27
CA LYS A 157 -3.24 18.63 -9.93
C LYS A 157 -4.48 18.57 -10.83
N LYS A 158 -4.44 17.81 -11.93
CA LYS A 158 -5.43 17.88 -13.01
C LYS A 158 -6.48 16.75 -12.99
N VAL A 159 -6.23 15.64 -12.32
CA VAL A 159 -7.14 14.50 -12.34
C VAL A 159 -7.79 14.35 -10.96
N LYS A 160 -9.12 14.40 -10.93
CA LYS A 160 -9.89 14.04 -9.73
C LYS A 160 -9.91 12.52 -9.63
N ILE A 161 -9.11 11.98 -8.71
CA ILE A 161 -9.14 10.55 -8.36
C ILE A 161 -10.02 10.41 -7.10
N LYS A 162 -10.95 9.46 -7.13
CA LYS A 162 -11.82 9.17 -6.00
C LYS A 162 -11.03 8.46 -4.89
N ALA A 163 -10.91 9.04 -3.72
CA ALA A 163 -10.27 8.44 -2.56
C ALA A 163 -10.81 9.01 -1.26
N ASP A 164 -10.77 8.23 -0.19
CA ASP A 164 -11.09 8.70 1.16
C ASP A 164 -9.90 9.46 1.77
N LEU A 165 -8.68 9.07 1.36
CA LEU A 165 -7.43 9.77 1.67
C LEU A 165 -6.47 9.68 0.49
N SER A 166 -5.75 10.77 0.24
CA SER A 166 -4.55 10.77 -0.62
C SER A 166 -3.41 11.43 0.15
N ALA A 167 -2.36 10.66 0.45
CA ALA A 167 -1.23 11.13 1.24
C ALA A 167 0.08 10.55 0.72
N PRO A 168 1.14 11.37 0.61
CA PRO A 168 2.45 10.92 0.14
C PRO A 168 3.28 10.24 1.24
N LYS A 169 2.94 10.46 2.52
CA LYS A 169 3.70 9.93 3.65
C LYS A 169 2.97 8.75 4.29
N LEU A 170 3.71 7.69 4.55
CA LEU A 170 3.17 6.49 5.19
C LEU A 170 2.69 6.77 6.63
N GLU A 171 3.39 7.65 7.36
CA GLU A 171 3.01 8.03 8.72
C GLU A 171 1.60 8.63 8.78
N ASP A 172 1.28 9.53 7.85
CA ASP A 172 -0.04 10.17 7.76
C ASP A 172 -1.12 9.12 7.46
N ILE A 173 -0.81 8.14 6.59
CA ILE A 173 -1.69 7.03 6.25
C ILE A 173 -1.96 6.16 7.47
N LEU A 174 -0.91 5.76 8.20
CA LEU A 174 -1.02 4.93 9.39
C LEU A 174 -1.82 5.62 10.50
N GLN A 175 -1.53 6.90 10.76
CA GLN A 175 -2.26 7.68 11.75
C GLN A 175 -3.74 7.80 11.38
N TRP A 176 -4.04 8.15 10.14
CA TRP A 176 -5.41 8.26 9.66
C TRP A 176 -6.16 6.91 9.76
N SER A 177 -5.49 5.82 9.39
CA SER A 177 -6.06 4.47 9.44
C SER A 177 -6.46 4.06 10.85
N ASN A 178 -5.57 4.30 11.82
CA ASN A 178 -5.86 4.01 13.24
C ASN A 178 -7.02 4.87 13.76
N THR A 179 -7.02 6.17 13.44
CA THR A 179 -8.13 7.06 13.81
C THR A 179 -9.47 6.60 13.22
N LYS A 180 -9.47 6.08 11.98
CA LYS A 180 -10.70 5.53 11.37
C LYS A 180 -11.20 4.29 12.10
N TYR A 181 -10.30 3.41 12.52
CA TYR A 181 -10.68 2.21 13.30
C TYR A 181 -11.23 2.56 14.69
N GLU A 182 -10.63 3.53 15.38
CA GLU A 182 -11.05 3.97 16.72
C GLU A 182 -12.43 4.66 16.74
N ASN A 183 -12.90 5.15 15.60
CA ASN A 183 -14.17 5.88 15.47
C ASN A 183 -15.34 5.01 14.99
N ILE A 184 -15.17 3.67 14.95
CA ILE A 184 -16.23 2.69 14.63
C ILE A 184 -16.58 1.86 15.86
#